data_d6b18c700756aef9ff6b8d09555392be
#
_entry.id   d6b18c700756aef9ff6b8d09555392be
#
_cell.length_a   1.000
_cell.length_b   1.000
_cell.length_c   1.000
_cell.angle_alpha   90.00
_cell.angle_beta   90.00
_cell.angle_gamma   90.00
#
_symmetry.space_group_name_H-M   'P 1'
#
loop_
_entity.id
_entity.type
_entity.pdbx_description
1 polymer ?
#
loop_
_entity_poly.entity_id
_entity_poly.type
_entity_poly.pdbx_seq_one_letter_code
_entity_poly.pdbx_strand_id
1 'polypeptide(L)'
;MTTSYGSPGQPSPVRRFIGEQVQARLDANPRMERLPSDRALAYRCRDYLDAARCERLIAMIDANRRPSTLLSDRGDTAFRTSDSCDLPRWQPEVREIDEGIAALLGIAPENAETMQGQRYAVDQRFRPHHDYFHQAESYWPVMKASGGQRTWTA
;
A
#
# COMPACT_ATOMS: atom_id res chain seq x y z
N MET A 1 7.93 -18.83 21.79
CA MET A 1 8.88 -17.70 21.66
C MET A 1 8.09 -16.52 21.10
N THR A 2 7.76 -15.54 21.93
CA THR A 2 7.08 -14.31 21.53
C THR A 2 8.10 -13.47 20.76
N THR A 3 7.98 -13.38 19.46
CA THR A 3 8.73 -12.44 18.64
C THR A 3 8.38 -11.02 19.10
N SER A 4 9.31 -10.38 19.80
CA SER A 4 9.23 -8.97 20.11
C SER A 4 9.26 -8.17 18.79
N TYR A 5 8.08 -7.80 18.31
CA TYR A 5 7.99 -6.75 17.31
C TYR A 5 8.53 -5.47 17.96
N GLY A 6 9.53 -4.86 17.34
CA GLY A 6 10.12 -3.62 17.86
C GLY A 6 9.05 -2.59 18.22
N SER A 7 9.34 -1.77 19.20
CA SER A 7 8.40 -0.76 19.71
C SER A 7 7.76 0.02 18.56
N PRO A 8 6.44 0.25 18.62
CA PRO A 8 5.78 1.11 17.64
C PRO A 8 6.53 2.46 17.59
N GLY A 9 6.73 2.98 16.39
CA GLY A 9 7.41 4.26 16.21
C GLY A 9 6.77 5.35 17.07
N GLN A 10 7.58 6.26 17.57
CA GLN A 10 7.11 7.39 18.37
C GLN A 10 6.02 8.17 17.60
N PRO A 11 4.95 8.64 18.27
CA PRO A 11 3.95 9.49 17.66
C PRO A 11 4.61 10.68 16.95
N SER A 12 4.21 10.93 15.72
CA SER A 12 4.73 12.04 14.92
C SER A 12 3.64 13.06 14.67
N PRO A 13 3.79 14.29 15.17
CA PRO A 13 2.83 15.37 14.90
C PRO A 13 2.63 15.62 13.40
N VAL A 14 3.69 15.51 12.62
CA VAL A 14 3.61 15.70 11.16
C VAL A 14 2.77 14.60 10.50
N ARG A 15 3.01 13.32 10.82
CA ARG A 15 2.21 12.22 10.27
C ARG A 15 0.74 12.30 10.72
N ARG A 16 0.51 12.70 11.96
CA ARG A 16 -0.85 12.94 12.46
C ARG A 16 -1.55 14.02 11.65
N PHE A 17 -0.89 15.16 11.44
CA PHE A 17 -1.43 16.24 10.63
C PHE A 17 -1.75 15.79 9.21
N ILE A 18 -0.82 15.08 8.54
CA ILE A 18 -1.08 14.51 7.20
C ILE A 18 -2.31 13.60 7.24
N GLY A 19 -2.38 12.70 8.22
CA GLY A 19 -3.53 11.79 8.37
C GLY A 19 -4.86 12.53 8.52
N GLU A 20 -4.91 13.58 9.33
CA GLU A 20 -6.10 14.41 9.54
C GLU A 20 -6.51 15.16 8.25
N GLN A 21 -5.54 15.66 7.46
CA GLN A 21 -5.83 16.30 6.17
C GLN A 21 -6.39 15.31 5.15
N VAL A 22 -5.80 14.13 5.02
CA VAL A 22 -6.29 13.08 4.13
C VAL A 22 -7.69 12.63 4.56
N GLN A 23 -7.91 12.40 5.85
CA GLN A 23 -9.22 12.02 6.37
C GLN A 23 -10.28 13.06 6.04
N ALA A 24 -10.02 14.33 6.32
CA ALA A 24 -10.97 15.42 6.02
C ALA A 24 -11.32 15.48 4.52
N ARG A 25 -10.32 15.25 3.66
CA ARG A 25 -10.50 15.23 2.21
C ARG A 25 -11.36 14.05 1.75
N LEU A 26 -11.11 12.86 2.30
CA LEU A 26 -11.89 11.66 1.97
C LEU A 26 -13.33 11.76 2.51
N ASP A 27 -13.53 12.27 3.73
CA ASP A 27 -14.85 12.48 4.33
C ASP A 27 -15.69 13.50 3.54
N ALA A 28 -15.05 14.48 2.90
CA ALA A 28 -15.72 15.48 2.06
C ALA A 28 -16.03 14.99 0.63
N ASN A 29 -15.47 13.85 0.22
CA ASN A 29 -15.63 13.34 -1.14
C ASN A 29 -16.86 12.42 -1.25
N PRO A 30 -17.90 12.78 -2.01
CA PRO A 30 -19.14 11.99 -2.09
C PRO A 30 -18.97 10.60 -2.73
N ARG A 31 -17.84 10.33 -3.41
CA ARG A 31 -17.51 9.01 -3.94
C ARG A 31 -16.90 8.08 -2.90
N MET A 32 -16.50 8.60 -1.74
CA MET A 32 -15.86 7.84 -0.69
C MET A 32 -16.87 7.41 0.37
N GLU A 33 -16.88 6.13 0.65
CA GLU A 33 -17.66 5.54 1.72
C GLU A 33 -16.73 5.15 2.86
N ARG A 34 -16.87 5.80 4.00
CA ARG A 34 -16.16 5.39 5.21
C ARG A 34 -16.75 4.09 5.75
N LEU A 35 -15.91 3.08 5.90
CA LEU A 35 -16.32 1.78 6.42
C LEU A 35 -16.48 1.84 7.95
N PRO A 36 -17.56 1.25 8.51
CA PRO A 36 -17.77 1.21 9.95
C PRO A 36 -16.71 0.30 10.59
N SER A 37 -15.79 0.89 11.34
CA SER A 37 -14.77 0.19 12.10
C SER A 37 -14.27 1.09 13.24
N ASP A 38 -14.11 0.51 14.42
CA ASP A 38 -13.46 1.11 15.58
C ASP A 38 -11.95 0.78 15.66
N ARG A 39 -11.47 -0.09 14.76
CA ARG A 39 -10.10 -0.62 14.77
C ARG A 39 -9.18 -0.01 13.74
N ALA A 40 -9.74 0.48 12.64
CA ALA A 40 -8.98 1.06 11.54
C ALA A 40 -9.80 2.11 10.80
N LEU A 41 -9.12 3.15 10.33
CA LEU A 41 -9.69 4.13 9.41
C LEU A 41 -9.60 3.54 8.01
N ALA A 42 -10.74 3.19 7.43
CA ALA A 42 -10.82 2.59 6.10
C ALA A 42 -11.93 3.24 5.27
N TYR A 43 -11.66 3.38 3.98
CA TYR A 43 -12.59 3.94 3.00
C TYR A 43 -12.73 3.01 1.81
N ARG A 44 -13.86 3.11 1.13
CA ARG A 44 -14.12 2.43 -0.13
C ARG A 44 -14.54 3.44 -1.19
N CYS A 45 -13.93 3.36 -2.36
CA CYS A 45 -14.40 4.02 -3.58
C CYS A 45 -14.91 2.94 -4.52
N ARG A 46 -16.23 2.89 -4.77
CA ARG A 46 -16.79 1.94 -5.74
C ARG A 46 -16.49 2.40 -7.15
N ASP A 47 -16.30 1.44 -8.04
CA ASP A 47 -16.12 1.68 -9.48
C ASP A 47 -15.04 2.74 -9.76
N TYR A 48 -13.91 2.66 -9.02
CA TYR A 48 -12.78 3.57 -9.18
C TYR A 48 -12.13 3.41 -10.55
N LEU A 49 -11.98 2.16 -11.01
CA LEU A 49 -11.53 1.80 -12.33
C LEU A 49 -12.66 1.11 -13.11
N ASP A 50 -12.76 1.40 -14.41
CA ASP A 50 -13.64 0.68 -15.29
C ASP A 50 -13.11 -0.74 -15.60
N ALA A 51 -13.98 -1.60 -16.15
CA ALA A 51 -13.64 -2.99 -16.44
C ALA A 51 -12.44 -3.10 -17.42
N ALA A 52 -12.40 -2.26 -18.45
CA ALA A 52 -11.32 -2.30 -19.44
C ALA A 52 -9.96 -1.95 -18.82
N ARG A 53 -9.91 -0.98 -17.90
CA ARG A 53 -8.68 -0.66 -17.15
C ARG A 53 -8.29 -1.81 -16.22
N CYS A 54 -9.25 -2.43 -15.54
CA CYS A 54 -8.98 -3.60 -14.71
C CYS A 54 -8.38 -4.74 -15.53
N GLU A 55 -8.92 -5.04 -16.71
CA GLU A 55 -8.40 -6.08 -17.60
C GLU A 55 -6.96 -5.78 -18.06
N ARG A 56 -6.66 -4.53 -18.42
CA ARG A 56 -5.29 -4.13 -18.78
C ARG A 56 -4.31 -4.28 -17.63
N LEU A 57 -4.68 -3.89 -16.44
CA LEU A 57 -3.85 -4.08 -15.24
C LEU A 57 -3.61 -5.56 -14.95
N ILE A 58 -4.65 -6.40 -15.05
CA ILE A 58 -4.55 -7.85 -14.88
C ILE A 58 -3.55 -8.43 -15.90
N ALA A 59 -3.65 -8.03 -17.17
CA ALA A 59 -2.73 -8.48 -18.20
C ALA A 59 -1.28 -8.05 -17.92
N MET A 60 -1.06 -6.81 -17.43
CA MET A 60 0.27 -6.33 -17.04
C MET A 60 0.84 -7.13 -15.88
N ILE A 61 0.02 -7.45 -14.87
CA ILE A 61 0.41 -8.26 -13.72
C ILE A 61 0.78 -9.67 -14.16
N ASP A 62 -0.09 -10.31 -14.94
CA ASP A 62 0.12 -11.70 -15.39
C ASP A 62 1.37 -11.86 -16.26
N ALA A 63 1.70 -10.85 -17.07
CA ALA A 63 2.89 -10.87 -17.92
C ALA A 63 4.22 -10.73 -17.15
N ASN A 64 4.21 -10.09 -15.98
CA ASN A 64 5.44 -9.70 -15.27
C ASN A 64 5.53 -10.22 -13.83
N ARG A 65 4.61 -11.07 -13.41
CA ARG A 65 4.57 -11.59 -12.04
C ARG A 65 5.74 -12.52 -11.70
N ARG A 66 6.17 -12.46 -10.48
CA ARG A 66 7.16 -13.35 -9.85
C ARG A 66 6.69 -13.69 -8.43
N PRO A 67 7.16 -14.78 -7.83
CA PRO A 67 6.87 -15.07 -6.42
C PRO A 67 7.16 -13.84 -5.54
N SER A 68 6.21 -13.49 -4.69
CA SER A 68 6.33 -12.33 -3.81
C SER A 68 7.43 -12.53 -2.79
N THR A 69 8.16 -11.45 -2.51
CA THR A 69 9.20 -11.41 -1.47
C THR A 69 8.73 -10.62 -0.25
N LEU A 70 9.40 -10.80 0.86
CA LEU A 70 9.26 -9.99 2.08
C LEU A 70 10.48 -9.05 2.20
N LEU A 71 10.28 -7.89 2.81
CA LEU A 71 11.37 -6.96 3.11
C LEU A 71 12.34 -7.52 4.16
N SER A 72 11.82 -8.33 5.10
CA SER A 72 12.63 -9.03 6.10
C SER A 72 12.67 -10.51 5.80
N ASP A 73 13.86 -11.10 5.77
CA ASP A 73 14.03 -12.55 5.69
C ASP A 73 13.71 -13.16 7.06
N ARG A 74 12.49 -13.66 7.19
CA ARG A 74 12.04 -14.36 8.40
C ARG A 74 12.07 -15.88 8.25
N GLY A 75 12.53 -16.40 7.12
CA GLY A 75 12.56 -17.84 6.83
C GLY A 75 11.18 -18.51 6.73
N ASP A 76 10.07 -17.78 6.93
CA ASP A 76 8.70 -18.32 6.82
C ASP A 76 8.14 -18.09 5.41
N THR A 77 8.42 -19.01 4.52
CA THR A 77 7.94 -18.98 3.13
C THR A 77 6.41 -19.11 3.00
N ALA A 78 5.73 -19.56 4.06
CA ALA A 78 4.26 -19.66 4.10
C ALA A 78 3.58 -18.36 4.54
N PHE A 79 4.34 -17.33 4.94
CA PHE A 79 3.79 -16.04 5.36
C PHE A 79 3.16 -15.28 4.21
N ARG A 80 3.82 -15.29 3.04
CA ARG A 80 3.31 -14.69 1.78
C ARG A 80 3.55 -15.67 0.64
N THR A 81 2.47 -16.13 0.01
CA THR A 81 2.51 -17.14 -1.06
C THR A 81 1.97 -16.63 -2.40
N SER A 82 1.66 -15.33 -2.48
CA SER A 82 1.19 -14.66 -3.70
C SER A 82 2.31 -14.44 -4.71
N ASP A 83 1.93 -14.07 -5.92
CA ASP A 83 2.84 -13.47 -6.90
C ASP A 83 2.70 -11.95 -6.89
N SER A 84 3.78 -11.24 -7.23
CA SER A 84 3.81 -9.78 -7.34
C SER A 84 4.56 -9.34 -8.59
N CYS A 85 4.21 -8.16 -9.10
CA CYS A 85 5.03 -7.42 -10.04
C CYS A 85 5.06 -5.93 -9.67
N ASP A 86 6.11 -5.24 -10.04
CA ASP A 86 6.15 -3.79 -9.96
C ASP A 86 5.51 -3.21 -11.22
N LEU A 87 4.57 -2.29 -11.04
CA LEU A 87 3.89 -1.58 -12.13
C LEU A 87 4.62 -0.24 -12.34
N PRO A 88 5.35 -0.10 -13.46
CA PRO A 88 6.23 1.05 -13.63
C PRO A 88 5.44 2.32 -13.92
N ARG A 89 5.69 3.37 -13.15
CA ARG A 89 5.02 4.68 -13.22
C ARG A 89 5.19 5.39 -14.57
N TRP A 90 6.22 5.07 -15.36
CA TRP A 90 6.38 5.65 -16.70
C TRP A 90 5.39 5.12 -17.73
N GLN A 91 4.71 4.00 -17.45
CA GLN A 91 3.60 3.56 -18.30
C GLN A 91 2.40 4.49 -18.09
N PRO A 92 1.81 5.02 -19.17
CA PRO A 92 0.74 6.02 -19.06
C PRO A 92 -0.44 5.58 -18.20
N GLU A 93 -0.88 4.34 -18.36
CA GLU A 93 -1.98 3.75 -17.61
C GLU A 93 -1.71 3.74 -16.09
N VAL A 94 -0.51 3.31 -15.70
CA VAL A 94 -0.10 3.26 -14.28
C VAL A 94 0.02 4.67 -13.71
N ARG A 95 0.59 5.59 -14.48
CA ARG A 95 0.74 6.99 -14.08
C ARG A 95 -0.61 7.66 -13.83
N GLU A 96 -1.59 7.47 -14.71
CA GLU A 96 -2.93 8.03 -14.53
C GLU A 96 -3.61 7.55 -13.24
N ILE A 97 -3.43 6.27 -12.91
CA ILE A 97 -3.98 5.70 -11.67
C ILE A 97 -3.26 6.27 -10.45
N ASP A 98 -1.94 6.33 -10.50
CA ASP A 98 -1.09 6.86 -9.43
C ASP A 98 -1.40 8.34 -9.14
N GLU A 99 -1.49 9.17 -10.20
CA GLU A 99 -1.89 10.57 -10.11
C GLU A 99 -3.33 10.72 -9.58
N GLY A 100 -4.24 9.84 -9.99
CA GLY A 100 -5.61 9.81 -9.49
C GLY A 100 -5.69 9.49 -8.00
N ILE A 101 -4.91 8.51 -7.50
CA ILE A 101 -4.82 8.17 -6.08
C ILE A 101 -4.18 9.34 -5.31
N ALA A 102 -3.09 9.91 -5.83
CA ALA A 102 -2.43 11.06 -5.23
C ALA A 102 -3.38 12.26 -5.08
N ALA A 103 -4.15 12.56 -6.14
CA ALA A 103 -5.18 13.59 -6.12
C ALA A 103 -6.30 13.28 -5.12
N LEU A 104 -6.72 12.02 -5.01
CA LEU A 104 -7.73 11.57 -4.05
C LEU A 104 -7.28 11.79 -2.62
N LEU A 105 -6.05 11.41 -2.30
CA LEU A 105 -5.47 11.55 -0.96
C LEU A 105 -4.99 12.98 -0.66
N GLY A 106 -4.69 13.79 -1.68
CA GLY A 106 -4.04 15.09 -1.52
C GLY A 106 -2.57 14.97 -1.12
N ILE A 107 -1.94 13.86 -1.47
CA ILE A 107 -0.51 13.58 -1.26
C ILE A 107 0.18 13.65 -2.61
N ALA A 108 1.31 14.35 -2.68
CA ALA A 108 2.06 14.48 -3.93
C ALA A 108 2.57 13.11 -4.43
N PRO A 109 2.50 12.83 -5.74
CA PRO A 109 2.84 11.52 -6.32
C PRO A 109 4.27 11.06 -6.00
N GLU A 110 5.20 11.99 -5.80
CA GLU A 110 6.60 11.72 -5.45
C GLU A 110 6.76 10.99 -4.11
N ASN A 111 5.75 11.10 -3.25
CA ASN A 111 5.73 10.44 -1.94
C ASN A 111 5.13 9.03 -2.00
N ALA A 112 4.66 8.58 -3.16
CA ALA A 112 4.14 7.24 -3.33
C ALA A 112 5.25 6.24 -3.63
N GLU A 113 5.15 5.04 -3.05
CA GLU A 113 5.96 3.90 -3.46
C GLU A 113 5.57 3.46 -4.88
N THR A 114 6.43 2.67 -5.52
CA THR A 114 6.07 2.04 -6.80
C THR A 114 4.82 1.19 -6.62
N MET A 115 3.82 1.40 -7.46
CA MET A 115 2.60 0.61 -7.46
C MET A 115 2.95 -0.86 -7.67
N GLN A 116 2.37 -1.73 -6.87
CA GLN A 116 2.63 -3.16 -6.93
C GLN A 116 1.35 -3.92 -7.29
N GLY A 117 1.41 -4.67 -8.37
CA GLY A 117 0.39 -5.65 -8.72
C GLY A 117 0.57 -6.93 -7.91
N GLN A 118 -0.51 -7.49 -7.39
CA GLN A 118 -0.48 -8.74 -6.63
C GLN A 118 -1.52 -9.71 -7.18
N ARG A 119 -1.14 -10.98 -7.32
CA ARG A 119 -2.03 -12.05 -7.72
C ARG A 119 -2.04 -13.15 -6.69
N TYR A 120 -3.24 -13.59 -6.35
CA TYR A 120 -3.49 -14.72 -5.47
C TYR A 120 -4.22 -15.82 -6.24
N ALA A 121 -3.63 -17.00 -6.33
CA ALA A 121 -4.34 -18.22 -6.72
C ALA A 121 -5.16 -18.75 -5.54
N VAL A 122 -5.99 -19.76 -5.80
CA VAL A 122 -6.73 -20.46 -4.73
C VAL A 122 -5.75 -20.93 -3.66
N ASP A 123 -6.09 -20.75 -2.38
CA ASP A 123 -5.29 -21.07 -1.20
C ASP A 123 -4.02 -20.23 -0.99
N GLN A 124 -3.69 -19.32 -1.88
CA GLN A 124 -2.61 -18.36 -1.64
C GLN A 124 -3.06 -17.24 -0.68
N ARG A 125 -2.10 -16.72 0.08
CA ARG A 125 -2.38 -15.70 1.10
C ARG A 125 -1.17 -14.81 1.37
N PHE A 126 -1.48 -13.68 1.95
CA PHE A 126 -0.55 -12.88 2.73
C PHE A 126 -1.13 -12.79 4.14
N ARG A 127 -0.42 -13.29 5.13
CA ARG A 127 -0.91 -13.29 6.51
C ARG A 127 -1.15 -11.88 7.03
N PRO A 128 -2.04 -11.68 8.03
CA PRO A 128 -2.23 -10.38 8.66
C PRO A 128 -0.90 -9.78 9.11
N HIS A 129 -0.68 -8.54 8.75
CA HIS A 129 0.55 -7.80 9.02
C HIS A 129 0.25 -6.30 9.12
N HIS A 130 1.22 -5.55 9.59
CA HIS A 130 1.19 -4.10 9.55
C HIS A 130 1.98 -3.61 8.34
N ASP A 131 1.49 -2.57 7.67
CA ASP A 131 2.17 -1.96 6.53
C ASP A 131 3.28 -0.99 6.93
N TYR A 132 3.32 -0.56 8.18
CA TYR A 132 4.39 0.33 8.63
C TYR A 132 5.75 -0.39 8.68
N PHE A 133 6.81 0.38 8.48
CA PHE A 133 8.19 -0.13 8.57
C PHE A 133 8.65 -0.25 10.02
N HIS A 134 9.20 -1.40 10.38
CA HIS A 134 9.82 -1.60 11.68
C HIS A 134 11.19 -0.92 11.72
N GLN A 135 11.36 0.07 12.59
CA GLN A 135 12.57 0.89 12.64
C GLN A 135 13.81 0.15 13.16
N ALA A 136 13.63 -1.02 13.77
CA ALA A 136 14.72 -1.89 14.22
C ALA A 136 15.25 -2.83 13.13
N GLU A 137 14.59 -2.89 11.96
CA GLU A 137 14.95 -3.79 10.86
C GLU A 137 16.04 -3.19 9.97
N SER A 138 16.83 -4.06 9.34
CA SER A 138 17.97 -3.66 8.50
C SER A 138 17.60 -2.81 7.29
N TYR A 139 16.38 -2.90 6.80
CA TYR A 139 15.87 -2.09 5.69
C TYR A 139 15.52 -0.64 6.08
N TRP A 140 15.37 -0.36 7.38
CA TRP A 140 14.87 0.95 7.84
C TRP A 140 15.71 2.16 7.37
N PRO A 141 17.05 2.14 7.39
CA PRO A 141 17.85 3.28 6.91
C PRO A 141 17.51 3.66 5.46
N VAL A 142 17.29 2.67 4.60
CA VAL A 142 16.93 2.88 3.19
C VAL A 142 15.52 3.47 3.10
N MET A 143 14.55 2.89 3.80
CA MET A 143 13.16 3.38 3.80
C MET A 143 13.06 4.79 4.35
N LYS A 144 13.82 5.09 5.43
CA LYS A 144 13.89 6.44 6.01
C LYS A 144 14.40 7.48 5.01
N ALA A 145 15.40 7.13 4.22
CA ALA A 145 15.97 8.01 3.20
C ALA A 145 15.04 8.20 1.99
N SER A 146 14.18 7.21 1.69
CA SER A 146 13.28 7.21 0.53
C SER A 146 11.90 7.82 0.80
N GLY A 147 11.65 8.36 2.01
CA GLY A 147 10.35 8.97 2.32
C GLY A 147 9.84 8.64 3.73
N GLY A 148 10.41 7.65 4.40
CA GLY A 148 10.09 7.31 5.79
C GLY A 148 8.94 6.31 5.92
N GLN A 149 8.02 6.55 6.84
CA GLN A 149 6.93 5.64 7.17
C GLN A 149 5.77 5.76 6.19
N ARG A 150 5.16 4.62 5.89
CA ARG A 150 3.85 4.55 5.24
C ARG A 150 2.80 5.20 6.13
N THR A 151 2.01 6.08 5.56
CA THR A 151 0.92 6.79 6.25
C THR A 151 -0.45 6.39 5.75
N TRP A 152 -0.55 6.06 4.46
CA TRP A 152 -1.76 5.59 3.80
C TRP A 152 -1.42 4.44 2.84
N THR A 153 -2.35 3.50 2.71
CA THR A 153 -2.29 2.39 1.73
C THR A 153 -3.56 2.47 0.87
N ALA A 154 -3.40 2.42 -0.45
CA ALA A 154 -4.48 2.41 -1.44
C ALA A 154 -4.38 1.17 -2.32
#